data_4c2ce0c2fd6795a052380f87fceb4006
#
_entry.id   4c2ce0c2fd6795a052380f87fceb4006
#
_cell.length_a   1.000
_cell.length_b   1.000
_cell.length_c   1.000
_cell.angle_alpha   90.00
_cell.angle_beta   90.00
_cell.angle_gamma   90.00
#
_symmetry.space_group_name_H-M   'P 1'
#
loop_
_entity.id
_entity.type
_entity.pdbx_description
1 polymer ?
#
loop_
_entity_poly.entity_id
_entity_poly.type
_entity_poly.pdbx_seq_one_letter_code
_entity_poly.pdbx_strand_id
1 'polypeptide(L)'
;MVKTPSDPLEPGSIIGILGGGQLGRMTAIAAARLGYRVHVFSPDQSAPAKEVSKFSTTASYDDLVRLEEFARSVDVVTFEFENIPAQSLLTINNIAPVRPNYRALEVAQDRLKEKAFVSSLGIGTTNYWPVQNVEDLEQALV
;
A
#
# COMPACT_ATOMS: atom_id res chain seq x y z
N MET A 1 2.31 -6.18 21.73
CA MET A 1 0.97 -5.57 21.77
C MET A 1 0.79 -4.82 20.46
N VAL A 2 -0.17 -5.21 19.63
CA VAL A 2 -0.46 -4.49 18.37
C VAL A 2 -1.00 -3.11 18.76
N LYS A 3 -0.37 -2.05 18.28
CA LYS A 3 -0.89 -0.68 18.42
C LYS A 3 -2.21 -0.62 17.65
N THR A 4 -3.33 -0.51 18.31
CA THR A 4 -4.63 -0.22 17.68
C THR A 4 -4.85 1.29 17.81
N PRO A 5 -4.63 2.09 16.77
CA PRO A 5 -4.98 3.50 16.86
C PRO A 5 -6.50 3.61 16.72
N SER A 6 -7.19 3.79 17.82
CA SER A 6 -8.55 4.33 17.85
C SER A 6 -8.52 5.85 17.69
N ASP A 7 -7.41 6.48 18.01
CA ASP A 7 -7.24 7.93 18.03
C ASP A 7 -6.32 8.41 16.89
N PRO A 8 -6.47 9.65 16.44
CA PRO A 8 -5.55 10.27 15.48
C PRO A 8 -4.10 10.20 16.00
N LEU A 9 -3.16 9.99 15.09
CA LEU A 9 -1.74 10.03 15.45
C LEU A 9 -1.32 11.46 15.78
N GLU A 10 -0.59 11.61 16.88
CA GLU A 10 -0.03 12.90 17.27
C GLU A 10 1.12 13.32 16.34
N PRO A 11 1.30 14.64 16.11
CA PRO A 11 2.48 15.16 15.41
C PRO A 11 3.78 14.62 16.04
N GLY A 12 4.76 14.30 15.21
CA GLY A 12 5.99 13.62 15.65
C GLY A 12 5.95 12.10 15.51
N SER A 13 4.78 11.48 15.30
CA SER A 13 4.68 10.06 14.96
C SER A 13 5.33 9.75 13.63
N ILE A 14 5.66 8.48 13.39
CA ILE A 14 6.33 8.00 12.20
C ILE A 14 5.34 7.25 11.31
N ILE A 15 5.12 7.77 10.10
CA ILE A 15 4.33 7.10 9.06
C ILE A 15 5.29 6.28 8.19
N GLY A 16 5.08 4.97 8.15
CA GLY A 16 5.74 4.08 7.22
C GLY A 16 5.06 4.11 5.86
N ILE A 17 5.85 4.22 4.78
CA ILE A 17 5.35 4.19 3.40
C ILE A 17 6.01 3.03 2.66
N LEU A 18 5.20 2.06 2.21
CA LEU A 18 5.64 1.03 1.27
C LEU A 18 5.47 1.56 -0.15
N GLY A 19 6.59 1.75 -0.81
CA GLY A 19 6.67 2.42 -2.09
C GLY A 19 7.51 3.69 -2.01
N GLY A 20 8.39 3.86 -2.98
CA GLY A 20 9.37 4.95 -2.98
C GLY A 20 9.23 5.91 -4.17
N GLY A 21 8.16 5.76 -4.97
CA GLY A 21 7.92 6.56 -6.17
C GLY A 21 7.50 8.01 -5.89
N GLN A 22 7.00 8.67 -6.92
CA GLN A 22 6.59 10.08 -6.83
C GLN A 22 5.40 10.28 -5.89
N LEU A 23 4.45 9.34 -5.84
CA LEU A 23 3.33 9.43 -4.91
C LEU A 23 3.81 9.30 -3.45
N GLY A 24 4.74 8.38 -3.19
CA GLY A 24 5.39 8.26 -1.88
C GLY A 24 6.13 9.54 -1.49
N ARG A 25 6.84 10.18 -2.45
CA ARG A 25 7.49 11.49 -2.24
C ARG A 25 6.48 12.58 -1.89
N MET A 26 5.38 12.68 -2.64
CA MET A 26 4.34 13.68 -2.38
C MET A 26 3.69 13.45 -1.01
N THR A 27 3.41 12.19 -0.65
CA THR A 27 2.88 11.82 0.65
C THR A 27 3.85 12.17 1.79
N ALA A 28 5.14 11.91 1.62
CA ALA A 28 6.17 12.26 2.61
C ALA A 28 6.26 13.77 2.84
N ILE A 29 6.19 14.58 1.78
CA ILE A 29 6.18 16.04 1.87
C ILE A 29 4.91 16.55 2.59
N ALA A 30 3.74 15.97 2.27
CA ALA A 30 2.49 16.33 2.91
C ALA A 30 2.51 15.96 4.41
N ALA A 31 3.01 14.78 4.76
CA ALA A 31 3.17 14.33 6.13
C ALA A 31 4.10 15.26 6.93
N ALA A 32 5.22 15.68 6.34
CA ALA A 32 6.16 16.59 6.98
C ALA A 32 5.53 17.96 7.30
N ARG A 33 4.69 18.50 6.41
CA ARG A 33 3.94 19.75 6.63
C ARG A 33 2.97 19.67 7.82
N LEU A 34 2.48 18.46 8.12
CA LEU A 34 1.59 18.19 9.25
C LEU A 34 2.35 17.78 10.53
N GLY A 35 3.67 17.84 10.50
CA GLY A 35 4.51 17.54 11.66
C GLY A 35 4.82 16.05 11.85
N TYR A 36 4.51 15.18 10.90
CA TYR A 36 4.86 13.76 10.96
C TYR A 36 6.24 13.50 10.37
N ARG A 37 6.86 12.42 10.83
CA ARG A 37 8.08 11.86 10.25
C ARG A 37 7.71 10.72 9.32
N VAL A 38 8.55 10.46 8.32
CA VAL A 38 8.31 9.39 7.35
C VAL A 38 9.48 8.42 7.34
N HIS A 39 9.15 7.12 7.24
CA HIS A 39 10.06 6.03 6.95
C HIS A 39 9.62 5.35 5.66
N VAL A 40 10.44 5.45 4.61
CA VAL A 40 10.16 4.85 3.30
C VAL A 40 10.80 3.47 3.21
N PHE A 41 10.03 2.47 2.79
CA PHE A 41 10.51 1.14 2.45
C PHE A 41 10.34 0.91 0.94
N SER A 42 11.43 0.64 0.24
CA SER A 42 11.41 0.40 -1.21
C SER A 42 12.65 -0.39 -1.65
N PRO A 43 12.54 -1.32 -2.60
CA PRO A 43 13.70 -2.03 -3.16
C PRO A 43 14.62 -1.12 -3.97
N ASP A 44 14.11 -0.02 -4.52
CA ASP A 44 14.92 0.94 -5.25
C ASP A 44 15.68 1.85 -4.28
N GLN A 45 17.02 1.81 -4.36
CA GLN A 45 17.89 2.64 -3.54
C GLN A 45 17.77 4.13 -3.90
N SER A 46 17.52 4.44 -5.16
CA SER A 46 17.38 5.79 -5.71
C SER A 46 15.94 6.31 -5.70
N ALA A 47 15.04 5.64 -4.98
CA ALA A 47 13.63 5.98 -4.93
C ALA A 47 13.39 7.44 -4.52
N PRO A 48 12.60 8.23 -5.29
CA PRO A 48 12.41 9.66 -5.05
C PRO A 48 11.89 10.02 -3.66
N ALA A 49 11.06 9.17 -3.05
CA ALA A 49 10.54 9.40 -1.70
C ALA A 49 11.62 9.37 -0.62
N LYS A 50 12.72 8.63 -0.83
CA LYS A 50 13.84 8.54 0.12
C LYS A 50 14.59 9.86 0.28
N GLU A 51 14.63 10.69 -0.77
CA GLU A 51 15.30 11.99 -0.74
C GLU A 51 14.65 12.99 0.24
N VAL A 52 13.37 12.81 0.56
CA VAL A 52 12.57 13.73 1.40
C VAL A 52 12.09 13.08 2.70
N SER A 53 12.44 11.82 2.94
CA SER A 53 12.05 11.10 4.15
C SER A 53 13.18 11.14 5.20
N LYS A 54 12.80 11.11 6.48
CA LYS A 54 13.76 11.07 7.59
C LYS A 54 14.47 9.72 7.69
N PHE A 55 13.75 8.64 7.39
CA PHE A 55 14.25 7.27 7.46
C PHE A 55 13.94 6.54 6.17
N SER A 56 14.80 5.61 5.79
CA SER A 56 14.57 4.75 4.64
C SER A 56 15.16 3.36 4.85
N THR A 57 14.49 2.35 4.32
CA THR A 57 14.96 0.97 4.21
C THR A 57 14.97 0.57 2.75
N THR A 58 16.10 0.01 2.30
CA THR A 58 16.23 -0.58 0.96
C THR A 58 16.21 -2.09 1.11
N ALA A 59 15.10 -2.73 0.71
CA ALA A 59 14.95 -4.18 0.69
C ALA A 59 13.79 -4.58 -0.21
N SER A 60 13.76 -5.85 -0.64
CA SER A 60 12.63 -6.41 -1.37
C SER A 60 11.37 -6.44 -0.51
N TYR A 61 10.20 -6.29 -1.14
CA TYR A 61 8.92 -6.46 -0.45
C TYR A 61 8.66 -7.90 0.04
N ASP A 62 9.47 -8.87 -0.38
CA ASP A 62 9.44 -10.26 0.09
C ASP A 62 10.37 -10.52 1.29
N ASP A 63 11.20 -9.57 1.66
CA ASP A 63 12.11 -9.69 2.81
C ASP A 63 11.34 -9.45 4.12
N LEU A 64 10.78 -10.52 4.64
CA LEU A 64 9.94 -10.47 5.84
C LEU A 64 10.70 -9.98 7.07
N VAL A 65 12.00 -10.25 7.19
CA VAL A 65 12.81 -9.79 8.31
C VAL A 65 12.94 -8.26 8.28
N ARG A 66 13.27 -7.71 7.13
CA ARG A 66 13.39 -6.25 6.96
C ARG A 66 12.04 -5.55 7.08
N LEU A 67 10.95 -6.20 6.65
CA LEU A 67 9.59 -5.69 6.82
C LEU A 67 9.18 -5.65 8.30
N GLU A 68 9.54 -6.66 9.09
CA GLU A 68 9.28 -6.65 10.53
C GLU A 68 10.07 -5.54 11.25
N GLU A 69 11.37 -5.37 10.93
CA GLU A 69 12.20 -4.28 11.46
C GLU A 69 11.58 -2.92 11.15
N PHE A 70 11.17 -2.72 9.90
CA PHE A 70 10.47 -1.52 9.44
C PHE A 70 9.17 -1.30 10.22
N ALA A 71 8.31 -2.31 10.33
CA ALA A 71 7.03 -2.21 11.03
C ALA A 71 7.18 -1.85 12.51
N ARG A 72 8.25 -2.34 13.18
CA ARG A 72 8.56 -1.97 14.57
C ARG A 72 9.02 -0.52 14.73
N SER A 73 9.52 0.09 13.67
CA SER A 73 10.07 1.45 13.68
C SER A 73 9.05 2.55 13.41
N VAL A 74 7.80 2.20 13.10
CA VAL A 74 6.75 3.13 12.68
C VAL A 74 5.48 3.00 13.53
N ASP A 75 4.62 4.00 13.49
CA ASP A 75 3.37 4.03 14.25
C ASP A 75 2.17 3.57 13.40
N VAL A 76 2.21 3.78 12.09
CA VAL A 76 1.24 3.32 11.10
C VAL A 76 1.96 3.08 9.78
N VAL A 77 1.43 2.17 8.97
CA VAL A 77 1.95 1.92 7.62
C VAL A 77 0.86 2.23 6.60
N THR A 78 1.26 2.91 5.54
CA THR A 78 0.49 3.05 4.30
C THR A 78 1.30 2.53 3.12
N PHE A 79 0.65 2.37 1.98
CA PHE A 79 1.30 1.93 0.76
C PHE A 79 0.81 2.79 -0.41
N GLU A 80 1.67 2.98 -1.39
CA GLU A 80 1.34 3.67 -2.65
C GLU A 80 1.58 2.76 -3.86
N PHE A 81 2.25 1.63 -3.65
CA PHE A 81 2.59 0.69 -4.69
C PHE A 81 1.66 -0.53 -4.62
N GLU A 82 0.97 -0.84 -5.72
CA GLU A 82 -0.04 -1.89 -5.74
C GLU A 82 0.55 -3.31 -5.79
N ASN A 83 1.75 -3.48 -6.34
CA ASN A 83 2.37 -4.81 -6.50
C ASN A 83 3.15 -5.29 -5.26
N ILE A 84 2.61 -5.06 -4.07
CA ILE A 84 3.16 -5.57 -2.82
C ILE A 84 2.49 -6.91 -2.51
N PRO A 85 3.24 -7.98 -2.20
CA PRO A 85 2.65 -9.25 -1.82
C PRO A 85 1.72 -9.11 -0.62
N ALA A 86 0.52 -9.69 -0.70
CA ALA A 86 -0.46 -9.63 0.39
C ALA A 86 0.11 -10.16 1.72
N GLN A 87 0.96 -11.20 1.65
CA GLN A 87 1.64 -11.77 2.82
C GLN A 87 2.53 -10.74 3.54
N SER A 88 3.18 -9.86 2.79
CA SER A 88 4.02 -8.79 3.34
C SER A 88 3.20 -7.81 4.17
N LEU A 89 2.03 -7.41 3.68
CA LEU A 89 1.13 -6.53 4.43
C LEU A 89 0.53 -7.23 5.66
N LEU A 90 0.24 -8.52 5.58
CA LEU A 90 -0.21 -9.31 6.75
C LEU A 90 0.87 -9.36 7.83
N THR A 91 2.12 -9.60 7.45
CA THR A 91 3.27 -9.59 8.38
C THR A 91 3.40 -8.24 9.08
N ILE A 92 3.34 -7.16 8.33
CA ILE A 92 3.38 -5.79 8.88
C ILE A 92 2.20 -5.54 9.81
N ASN A 93 0.97 -5.90 9.39
CA ASN A 93 -0.24 -5.62 10.16
C ASN A 93 -0.31 -6.33 11.52
N ASN A 94 0.47 -7.39 11.71
CA ASN A 94 0.64 -8.04 13.02
C ASN A 94 1.50 -7.21 14.00
N ILE A 95 2.20 -6.19 13.53
CA ILE A 95 3.17 -5.38 14.30
C ILE A 95 2.72 -3.93 14.37
N ALA A 96 2.38 -3.33 13.23
CA ALA A 96 1.92 -1.95 13.10
C ALA A 96 0.65 -1.92 12.24
N PRO A 97 -0.33 -1.05 12.54
CA PRO A 97 -1.54 -0.95 11.75
C PRO A 97 -1.24 -0.53 10.32
N VAL A 98 -1.86 -1.22 9.35
CA VAL A 98 -1.80 -0.89 7.92
C VAL A 98 -3.07 -0.16 7.51
N ARG A 99 -2.95 0.99 6.85
CA ARG A 99 -4.07 1.82 6.38
C ARG A 99 -3.82 2.32 4.95
N PRO A 100 -4.73 2.10 4.00
CA PRO A 100 -5.93 1.24 4.11
C PRO A 100 -5.53 -0.20 4.46
N ASN A 101 -6.49 -1.03 4.88
CA ASN A 101 -6.15 -2.41 5.24
C ASN A 101 -5.74 -3.24 4.00
N TYR A 102 -5.08 -4.36 4.24
CA TYR A 102 -4.54 -5.22 3.17
C TYR A 102 -5.62 -5.74 2.20
N ARG A 103 -6.89 -5.86 2.64
CA ARG A 103 -7.99 -6.31 1.77
C ARG A 103 -8.29 -5.29 0.66
N ALA A 104 -8.07 -4.01 0.92
CA ALA A 104 -8.22 -3.00 -0.12
C ALA A 104 -7.20 -3.23 -1.25
N LEU A 105 -5.95 -3.56 -0.90
CA LEU A 105 -4.93 -3.89 -1.89
C LEU A 105 -5.25 -5.19 -2.64
N GLU A 106 -5.67 -6.24 -1.92
CA GLU A 106 -6.03 -7.53 -2.52
C GLU A 106 -7.14 -7.40 -3.58
N VAL A 107 -8.10 -6.51 -3.35
CA VAL A 107 -9.14 -6.20 -4.32
C VAL A 107 -8.59 -5.38 -5.48
N ALA A 108 -7.79 -4.35 -5.22
CA ALA A 108 -7.26 -3.44 -6.24
C ALA A 108 -6.24 -4.09 -7.18
N GLN A 109 -5.53 -5.13 -6.74
CA GLN A 109 -4.54 -5.85 -7.55
C GLN A 109 -5.12 -6.62 -8.73
N ASP A 110 -6.39 -6.98 -8.68
CA ASP A 110 -7.06 -7.75 -9.72
C ASP A 110 -8.25 -6.95 -10.27
N ARG A 111 -8.16 -6.57 -11.54
CA ARG A 111 -9.17 -5.70 -12.16
C ARG A 111 -10.57 -6.30 -12.19
N LEU A 112 -10.70 -7.61 -12.31
CA LEU A 112 -12.00 -8.28 -12.27
C LEU A 112 -12.57 -8.30 -10.86
N LYS A 113 -11.74 -8.57 -9.84
CA LYS A 113 -12.13 -8.51 -8.43
C LYS A 113 -12.54 -7.08 -8.04
N GLU A 114 -11.76 -6.08 -8.45
CA GLU A 114 -12.06 -4.67 -8.19
C GLU A 114 -13.42 -4.28 -8.75
N LYS A 115 -13.68 -4.59 -10.03
CA LYS A 115 -14.96 -4.28 -10.65
C LYS A 115 -16.12 -5.05 -10.04
N ALA A 116 -15.94 -6.33 -9.73
CA ALA A 116 -16.95 -7.13 -9.03
C ALA A 116 -17.26 -6.57 -7.65
N PHE A 117 -16.23 -6.15 -6.91
CA PHE A 117 -16.40 -5.53 -5.59
C PHE A 117 -17.17 -4.21 -5.68
N VAL A 118 -16.79 -3.30 -6.58
CA VAL A 118 -17.47 -2.03 -6.78
C VAL A 118 -18.94 -2.24 -7.16
N SER A 119 -19.20 -3.19 -8.08
CA SER A 119 -20.58 -3.55 -8.47
C SER A 119 -21.41 -4.13 -7.32
N SER A 120 -20.77 -4.92 -6.44
CA SER A 120 -21.45 -5.49 -5.26
C SER A 120 -21.94 -4.43 -4.26
N LEU A 121 -21.33 -3.25 -4.29
CA LEU A 121 -21.73 -2.09 -3.49
C LEU A 121 -22.85 -1.25 -4.15
N GLY A 122 -23.39 -1.68 -5.30
CA GLY A 122 -24.38 -0.93 -6.07
C GLY A 122 -23.80 0.30 -6.80
N ILE A 123 -22.48 0.41 -6.91
CA ILE A 123 -21.81 1.49 -7.64
C ILE A 123 -21.67 1.09 -9.09
N GLY A 124 -22.12 1.94 -10.02
CA GLY A 124 -22.03 1.70 -11.45
C GLY A 124 -20.58 1.68 -11.94
N THR A 125 -20.24 0.71 -12.79
CA THR A 125 -18.97 0.66 -13.53
C THR A 125 -19.25 0.58 -15.02
N THR A 126 -18.24 0.83 -15.85
CA THR A 126 -18.33 0.48 -17.29
C THR A 126 -18.53 -1.01 -17.43
N ASN A 127 -19.24 -1.43 -18.48
CA ASN A 127 -19.35 -2.84 -18.83
C ASN A 127 -17.97 -3.47 -18.96
N TYR A 128 -17.82 -4.71 -18.53
CA TYR A 128 -16.59 -5.46 -18.63
C TYR A 128 -16.86 -6.95 -18.76
N TRP A 129 -15.96 -7.66 -19.40
CA TRP A 129 -16.04 -9.08 -19.64
C TRP A 129 -14.73 -9.74 -19.20
N PRO A 130 -14.79 -10.85 -18.46
CA PRO A 130 -13.62 -11.67 -18.20
C PRO A 130 -13.21 -12.36 -19.50
N VAL A 131 -11.97 -12.13 -19.94
CA VAL A 131 -11.41 -12.75 -21.14
C VAL A 131 -10.22 -13.60 -20.75
N GLN A 132 -10.30 -14.91 -20.95
CA GLN A 132 -9.22 -15.87 -20.65
C GLN A 132 -8.68 -16.55 -21.91
N ASN A 133 -9.44 -16.51 -23.02
CA ASN A 133 -9.10 -17.15 -24.29
C ASN A 133 -9.70 -16.35 -25.46
N VAL A 134 -9.45 -16.79 -26.69
CA VAL A 134 -9.90 -16.10 -27.91
C VAL A 134 -11.43 -16.15 -28.06
N GLU A 135 -12.04 -17.25 -27.67
CA GLU A 135 -13.49 -17.45 -27.72
C GLU A 135 -14.23 -16.48 -26.83
N ASP A 136 -13.69 -16.24 -25.60
CA ASP A 136 -14.26 -15.24 -24.69
C ASP A 136 -14.17 -13.82 -25.28
N LEU A 137 -13.05 -13.51 -25.96
CA LEU A 137 -12.87 -12.21 -26.62
C LEU A 137 -13.88 -12.01 -27.75
N GLU A 138 -14.09 -13.01 -28.57
CA GLU A 138 -15.07 -12.96 -29.67
C GLU A 138 -16.49 -12.74 -29.15
N GLN A 139 -16.85 -13.40 -28.06
CA GLN A 139 -18.15 -13.18 -27.38
C GLN A 139 -18.31 -11.78 -26.78
N ALA A 140 -17.23 -11.20 -26.28
CA ALA A 140 -17.24 -9.87 -25.68
C ALA A 140 -17.36 -8.74 -26.73
N LEU A 141 -17.08 -9.02 -28.00
CA LEU A 141 -17.11 -8.04 -29.09
C LEU A 141 -18.47 -7.97 -29.82
N VAL A 142 -19.40 -8.87 -29.52
CA VAL A 142 -20.76 -8.94 -30.08
C VAL A 142 -21.76 -8.22 -29.17
#